data_332fb71496aa839934d4a2de40be33ac
#
_entry.id   332fb71496aa839934d4a2de40be33ac
#
_cell.length_a   1.000
_cell.length_b   1.000
_cell.length_c   1.000
_cell.angle_alpha   90.00
_cell.angle_beta   90.00
_cell.angle_gamma   90.00
#
_symmetry.space_group_name_H-M   'P 1'
#
loop_
_entity.id
_entity.type
_entity.pdbx_description
1 polymer ?
#
loop_
_entity_poly.entity_id
_entity_poly.type
_entity_poly.pdbx_seq_one_letter_code
_entity_poly.pdbx_strand_id
1 'polypeptide(L)'
;TLGAIASYRYNKDPELLRKIEGGVESLLAAQQPDGYIGNYAPEAQLTNWDVWGRKYTMLGLLAYYDLTGDKKALDGAVRLADHLLTQIPAVRQIERTGIYRGMSSCSILEPITLDEKYLDFARYIVDRMESADGPQLIAKALDGVPVSERFPLDDPSRGWFVWENGQKAYEMMSCYDGLLELYKVTNDPRYLKAVEATVT
;
A
#
# COMPACT_ATOMS: atom_id res chain seq x y z
N THR A 1 -7.12 -3.40 13.02
CA THR A 1 -5.90 -3.56 13.85
C THR A 1 -5.19 -2.25 14.07
N LEU A 2 -4.85 -1.45 13.02
CA LEU A 2 -4.08 -0.20 13.16
C LEU A 2 -4.69 0.80 14.15
N GLY A 3 -5.97 1.13 14.01
CA GLY A 3 -6.65 2.05 14.93
C GLY A 3 -6.67 1.55 16.37
N ALA A 4 -6.84 0.23 16.58
CA ALA A 4 -6.78 -0.37 17.89
C ALA A 4 -5.38 -0.26 18.52
N ILE A 5 -4.32 -0.48 17.72
CA ILE A 5 -2.93 -0.31 18.17
C ILE A 5 -2.65 1.15 18.56
N ALA A 6 -3.10 2.12 17.74
CA ALA A 6 -2.97 3.53 18.06
C ALA A 6 -3.68 3.88 19.37
N SER A 7 -4.91 3.40 19.57
CA SER A 7 -5.66 3.59 20.82
C SER A 7 -4.94 2.95 22.01
N TYR A 8 -4.42 1.73 21.85
CA TYR A 8 -3.65 1.07 22.92
C TYR A 8 -2.38 1.82 23.27
N ARG A 9 -1.66 2.36 22.27
CA ARG A 9 -0.47 3.19 22.54
C ARG A 9 -0.78 4.40 23.41
N TYR A 10 -1.99 4.94 23.31
CA TYR A 10 -2.45 6.08 24.10
C TYR A 10 -2.93 5.67 25.50
N ASN A 11 -3.85 4.71 25.61
CA ASN A 11 -4.55 4.41 26.85
C ASN A 11 -4.02 3.20 27.64
N LYS A 12 -3.19 2.34 27.01
CA LYS A 12 -2.60 1.14 27.59
C LYS A 12 -3.64 0.15 28.18
N ASP A 13 -4.85 0.13 27.63
CA ASP A 13 -5.91 -0.76 28.06
C ASP A 13 -5.56 -2.24 27.80
N PRO A 14 -5.42 -3.07 28.86
CA PRO A 14 -5.03 -4.47 28.70
C PRO A 14 -6.10 -5.32 28.00
N GLU A 15 -7.37 -4.94 28.09
CA GLU A 15 -8.42 -5.65 27.36
C GLU A 15 -8.33 -5.37 25.86
N LEU A 16 -8.02 -4.13 25.49
CA LEU A 16 -7.78 -3.78 24.09
C LEU A 16 -6.57 -4.54 23.54
N LEU A 17 -5.50 -4.67 24.33
CA LEU A 17 -4.33 -5.46 23.91
C LEU A 17 -4.73 -6.91 23.63
N ARG A 18 -5.46 -7.57 24.51
CA ARG A 18 -5.94 -8.95 24.28
C ARG A 18 -6.77 -9.08 22.99
N LYS A 19 -7.59 -8.08 22.67
CA LYS A 19 -8.37 -8.06 21.42
C LYS A 19 -7.47 -7.91 20.19
N ILE A 20 -6.42 -7.10 20.29
CA ILE A 20 -5.41 -6.94 19.24
C ILE A 20 -4.67 -8.26 19.01
N GLU A 21 -4.19 -8.90 20.08
CA GLU A 21 -3.50 -10.19 20.06
C GLU A 21 -4.37 -11.26 19.39
N GLY A 22 -5.60 -11.46 19.84
CA GLY A 22 -6.53 -12.42 19.25
C GLY A 22 -6.86 -12.13 17.77
N GLY A 23 -6.91 -10.86 17.39
CA GLY A 23 -7.09 -10.46 15.99
C GLY A 23 -5.87 -10.80 15.12
N VAL A 24 -4.65 -10.58 15.63
CA VAL A 24 -3.42 -10.94 14.93
C VAL A 24 -3.25 -12.45 14.83
N GLU A 25 -3.51 -13.19 15.91
CA GLU A 25 -3.50 -14.67 15.89
C GLU A 25 -4.47 -15.22 14.84
N SER A 26 -5.68 -14.64 14.75
CA SER A 26 -6.68 -15.05 13.75
C SER A 26 -6.22 -14.76 12.32
N LEU A 27 -5.56 -13.61 12.08
CA LEU A 27 -4.98 -13.29 10.77
C LEU A 27 -3.87 -14.28 10.39
N LEU A 28 -2.97 -14.58 11.32
CA LEU A 28 -1.87 -15.52 11.08
C LEU A 28 -2.38 -16.96 10.88
N ALA A 29 -3.42 -17.38 11.63
CA ALA A 29 -4.06 -18.68 11.44
C ALA A 29 -4.76 -18.82 10.09
N ALA A 30 -5.22 -17.72 9.51
CA ALA A 30 -5.84 -17.70 8.17
C ALA A 30 -4.82 -17.62 7.02
N GLN A 31 -3.52 -17.46 7.32
CA GLN A 31 -2.49 -17.39 6.28
C GLN A 31 -2.35 -18.72 5.55
N GLN A 32 -2.50 -18.67 4.24
CA GLN A 32 -2.36 -19.83 3.38
C GLN A 32 -0.89 -20.30 3.27
N PRO A 33 -0.64 -21.55 2.87
CA PRO A 33 0.73 -22.08 2.75
C PRO A 33 1.64 -21.27 1.83
N ASP A 34 1.08 -20.65 0.78
CA ASP A 34 1.78 -19.77 -0.16
C ASP A 34 2.06 -18.36 0.38
N GLY A 35 1.55 -18.04 1.57
CA GLY A 35 1.72 -16.74 2.23
C GLY A 35 0.54 -15.79 2.09
N TYR A 36 -0.46 -16.12 1.29
CA TYR A 36 -1.63 -15.26 1.10
C TYR A 36 -2.46 -15.11 2.38
N ILE A 37 -2.88 -13.89 2.69
CA ILE A 37 -3.93 -13.56 3.66
C ILE A 37 -4.92 -12.65 2.96
N GLY A 38 -6.13 -13.13 2.75
CA GLY A 38 -7.21 -12.38 2.10
C GLY A 38 -8.45 -13.24 1.94
N ASN A 39 -9.47 -12.66 1.31
CA ASN A 39 -10.78 -13.28 1.12
C ASN A 39 -11.11 -13.51 -0.37
N TYR A 40 -10.13 -13.41 -1.25
CA TYR A 40 -10.31 -13.64 -2.68
C TYR A 40 -9.84 -15.05 -3.05
N ALA A 41 -10.62 -15.73 -3.90
CA ALA A 41 -10.18 -16.97 -4.51
C ALA A 41 -8.95 -16.73 -5.44
N PRO A 42 -8.09 -17.73 -5.68
CA PRO A 42 -6.85 -17.54 -6.44
C PRO A 42 -7.02 -16.84 -7.78
N GLU A 43 -8.10 -17.18 -8.53
CA GLU A 43 -8.44 -16.58 -9.82
C GLU A 43 -8.94 -15.14 -9.75
N ALA A 44 -9.35 -14.69 -8.57
CA ALA A 44 -9.86 -13.35 -8.32
C ALA A 44 -8.84 -12.46 -7.58
N GLN A 45 -7.68 -13.01 -7.22
CA GLN A 45 -6.61 -12.23 -6.60
C GLN A 45 -6.13 -11.12 -7.55
N LEU A 46 -5.57 -10.06 -6.99
CA LEU A 46 -5.17 -8.81 -7.68
C LEU A 46 -6.34 -8.04 -8.33
N THR A 47 -7.58 -8.43 -8.08
CA THR A 47 -8.76 -7.67 -8.54
C THR A 47 -9.42 -6.90 -7.39
N ASN A 48 -10.29 -5.97 -7.73
CA ASN A 48 -11.08 -5.17 -6.79
C ASN A 48 -10.26 -4.60 -5.62
N TRP A 49 -10.56 -5.03 -4.39
CA TRP A 49 -9.93 -4.55 -3.14
C TRP A 49 -8.89 -5.51 -2.57
N ASP A 50 -8.46 -6.54 -3.33
CA ASP A 50 -7.53 -7.55 -2.83
C ASP A 50 -6.18 -6.95 -2.40
N VAL A 51 -5.52 -6.21 -3.29
CA VAL A 51 -4.23 -5.57 -2.98
C VAL A 51 -4.36 -4.56 -1.84
N TRP A 52 -5.49 -3.83 -1.80
CA TRP A 52 -5.82 -2.93 -0.71
C TRP A 52 -5.96 -3.65 0.63
N GLY A 53 -6.67 -4.77 0.64
CA GLY A 53 -6.82 -5.63 1.82
C GLY A 53 -5.48 -6.17 2.33
N ARG A 54 -4.63 -6.65 1.42
CA ARG A 54 -3.27 -7.12 1.74
C ARG A 54 -2.42 -6.00 2.36
N LYS A 55 -2.48 -4.78 1.80
CA LYS A 55 -1.79 -3.61 2.37
C LYS A 55 -2.13 -3.44 3.84
N TYR A 56 -3.42 -3.33 4.17
CA TYR A 56 -3.83 -3.11 5.57
C TYR A 56 -3.54 -4.29 6.48
N THR A 57 -3.55 -5.50 5.95
CA THR A 57 -3.13 -6.69 6.69
C THR A 57 -1.65 -6.61 7.04
N MET A 58 -0.78 -6.31 6.06
CA MET A 58 0.67 -6.14 6.30
C MET A 58 0.95 -5.01 7.28
N LEU A 59 0.37 -3.82 7.06
CA LEU A 59 0.54 -2.69 7.99
C LEU A 59 0.08 -3.03 9.40
N GLY A 60 -1.01 -3.78 9.54
CA GLY A 60 -1.51 -4.23 10.84
C GLY A 60 -0.55 -5.19 11.54
N LEU A 61 0.01 -6.17 10.81
CA LEU A 61 1.00 -7.13 11.34
C LEU A 61 2.30 -6.43 11.74
N LEU A 62 2.78 -5.51 10.90
CA LEU A 62 4.01 -4.75 11.16
C LEU A 62 3.87 -3.79 12.34
N ALA A 63 2.72 -3.10 12.45
CA ALA A 63 2.43 -2.26 13.61
C ALA A 63 2.33 -3.06 14.92
N TYR A 64 1.85 -4.29 14.84
CA TYR A 64 1.84 -5.20 15.98
C TYR A 64 3.25 -5.69 16.33
N TYR A 65 4.05 -6.04 15.34
CA TYR A 65 5.47 -6.36 15.55
C TYR A 65 6.24 -5.19 16.21
N ASP A 66 6.03 -3.98 15.73
CA ASP A 66 6.65 -2.77 16.31
C ASP A 66 6.18 -2.51 17.76
N LEU A 67 4.95 -2.89 18.08
CA LEU A 67 4.40 -2.77 19.44
C LEU A 67 4.96 -3.82 20.41
N THR A 68 5.12 -5.08 19.95
CA THR A 68 5.32 -6.25 20.82
C THR A 68 6.65 -6.95 20.62
N GLY A 69 7.32 -6.78 19.48
CA GLY A 69 8.48 -7.56 19.06
C GLY A 69 8.14 -8.98 18.58
N ASP A 70 6.85 -9.33 18.39
CA ASP A 70 6.43 -10.68 17.98
C ASP A 70 6.86 -10.97 16.54
N LYS A 71 7.89 -11.80 16.41
CA LYS A 71 8.45 -12.21 15.10
C LYS A 71 7.48 -12.97 14.22
N LYS A 72 6.46 -13.63 14.78
CA LYS A 72 5.44 -14.32 13.98
C LYS A 72 4.64 -13.33 13.14
N ALA A 73 4.35 -12.15 13.68
CA ALA A 73 3.67 -11.09 12.93
C ALA A 73 4.56 -10.54 11.81
N LEU A 74 5.86 -10.34 12.06
CA LEU A 74 6.83 -9.96 11.03
C LEU A 74 6.91 -11.02 9.92
N ASP A 75 7.08 -12.29 10.29
CA ASP A 75 7.16 -13.40 9.33
C ASP A 75 5.88 -13.52 8.49
N GLY A 76 4.72 -13.33 9.11
CA GLY A 76 3.43 -13.31 8.41
C GLY A 76 3.33 -12.17 7.38
N ALA A 77 3.79 -10.97 7.74
CA ALA A 77 3.83 -9.82 6.82
C ALA A 77 4.80 -10.06 5.66
N VAL A 78 5.99 -10.58 5.95
CA VAL A 78 7.02 -10.94 4.95
C VAL A 78 6.47 -11.96 3.95
N ARG A 79 5.87 -13.05 4.42
CA ARG A 79 5.28 -14.07 3.55
C ARG A 79 4.17 -13.53 2.67
N LEU A 80 3.34 -12.61 3.19
CA LEU A 80 2.30 -11.97 2.40
C LEU A 80 2.88 -11.04 1.33
N ALA A 81 3.95 -10.32 1.65
CA ALA A 81 4.68 -9.48 0.69
C ALA A 81 5.37 -10.33 -0.38
N ASP A 82 6.04 -11.42 -0.01
CA ASP A 82 6.68 -12.35 -0.94
C ASP A 82 5.66 -12.96 -1.90
N HIS A 83 4.48 -13.36 -1.41
CA HIS A 83 3.40 -13.82 -2.26
C HIS A 83 2.98 -12.74 -3.29
N LEU A 84 2.86 -11.49 -2.86
CA LEU A 84 2.52 -10.37 -3.76
C LEU A 84 3.62 -10.16 -4.83
N LEU A 85 4.89 -10.24 -4.44
CA LEU A 85 6.03 -10.15 -5.35
C LEU A 85 6.02 -11.22 -6.45
N THR A 86 5.54 -12.43 -6.17
CA THR A 86 5.44 -13.49 -7.18
C THR A 86 4.36 -13.22 -8.22
N GLN A 87 3.32 -12.48 -7.85
CA GLN A 87 2.16 -12.26 -8.70
C GLN A 87 2.29 -11.04 -9.63
N ILE A 88 2.83 -9.94 -9.13
CA ILE A 88 2.82 -8.65 -9.85
C ILE A 88 3.71 -8.66 -11.11
N PRO A 89 4.94 -9.22 -11.13
CA PRO A 89 5.75 -9.28 -12.36
C PRO A 89 5.13 -10.13 -13.47
N ALA A 90 4.29 -11.12 -13.11
CA ALA A 90 3.59 -11.97 -14.07
C ALA A 90 2.41 -11.25 -14.74
N VAL A 91 1.89 -10.18 -14.13
CA VAL A 91 0.76 -9.40 -14.65
C VAL A 91 1.30 -8.27 -15.54
N ARG A 92 1.78 -8.61 -16.74
CA ARG A 92 2.14 -7.62 -17.77
C ARG A 92 1.00 -6.68 -18.18
N GLN A 93 -0.23 -6.94 -17.72
CA GLN A 93 -1.45 -6.14 -17.95
C GLN A 93 -1.86 -5.31 -16.72
N ILE A 94 -0.92 -4.92 -15.90
CA ILE A 94 -1.13 -3.93 -14.82
C ILE A 94 -1.91 -2.70 -15.34
N GLU A 95 -1.68 -2.36 -16.57
CA GLU A 95 -2.25 -1.22 -17.27
C GLU A 95 -3.77 -1.26 -17.48
N ARG A 96 -4.39 -2.44 -17.52
CA ARG A 96 -5.82 -2.60 -17.80
C ARG A 96 -6.69 -3.01 -16.61
N THR A 97 -6.10 -3.53 -15.55
CA THR A 97 -6.85 -4.09 -14.42
C THR A 97 -7.03 -3.14 -13.24
N GLY A 98 -6.69 -1.86 -13.41
CA GLY A 98 -6.87 -0.87 -12.34
C GLY A 98 -5.95 -1.08 -11.14
N ILE A 99 -4.74 -1.63 -11.33
CA ILE A 99 -3.67 -1.69 -10.30
C ILE A 99 -3.21 -0.29 -9.90
N TYR A 100 -3.46 0.75 -10.69
CA TYR A 100 -3.45 2.12 -10.18
C TYR A 100 -4.30 2.29 -8.92
N ARG A 101 -5.28 1.44 -8.69
CA ARG A 101 -6.04 1.31 -7.46
C ARG A 101 -5.25 0.65 -6.33
N GLY A 102 -4.20 -0.10 -6.66
CA GLY A 102 -3.25 -0.71 -5.74
C GLY A 102 -1.97 0.09 -5.54
N MET A 103 -1.85 1.30 -6.09
CA MET A 103 -0.67 2.18 -5.93
C MET A 103 -0.49 2.71 -4.51
N SER A 104 -1.53 2.65 -3.69
CA SER A 104 -1.36 2.70 -2.23
C SER A 104 -0.38 1.62 -1.70
N SER A 105 0.07 0.72 -2.57
CA SER A 105 1.06 -0.30 -2.23
C SER A 105 2.46 0.25 -1.93
N CYS A 106 2.80 1.46 -2.34
CA CYS A 106 4.09 2.04 -1.97
C CYS A 106 4.25 2.16 -0.44
N SER A 107 3.16 2.43 0.28
CA SER A 107 3.19 2.49 1.74
C SER A 107 3.28 1.11 2.44
N ILE A 108 3.04 0.01 1.71
CA ILE A 108 3.20 -1.35 2.23
C ILE A 108 4.67 -1.67 2.52
N LEU A 109 5.57 -1.03 1.82
CA LEU A 109 6.97 -1.44 1.74
C LEU A 109 7.86 -0.74 2.77
N GLU A 110 7.32 0.23 3.48
CA GLU A 110 8.06 1.03 4.45
C GLU A 110 8.84 0.18 5.48
N PRO A 111 8.22 -0.71 6.23
CA PRO A 111 8.94 -1.43 7.28
C PRO A 111 9.68 -2.67 6.75
N ILE A 112 9.46 -3.03 5.47
CA ILE A 112 10.07 -4.20 4.84
C ILE A 112 11.27 -3.79 3.97
N THR A 113 11.47 -2.51 3.72
CA THR A 113 12.53 -1.96 2.85
C THR A 113 13.96 -2.15 3.37
N LEU A 114 14.15 -2.84 4.48
CA LEU A 114 15.46 -3.33 4.91
C LEU A 114 15.98 -4.48 4.04
N ASP A 115 15.12 -5.13 3.24
CA ASP A 115 15.49 -6.12 2.24
C ASP A 115 15.39 -5.50 0.84
N GLU A 116 16.49 -5.51 0.11
CA GLU A 116 16.65 -4.84 -1.20
C GLU A 116 15.57 -5.26 -2.21
N LYS A 117 15.09 -6.52 -2.16
CA LYS A 117 14.01 -6.99 -3.05
C LYS A 117 12.71 -6.20 -2.91
N TYR A 118 12.39 -5.73 -1.70
CA TYR A 118 11.19 -4.93 -1.46
C TYR A 118 11.38 -3.48 -1.90
N LEU A 119 12.60 -2.96 -1.74
CA LEU A 119 12.95 -1.64 -2.25
C LEU A 119 12.91 -1.62 -3.79
N ASP A 120 13.43 -2.66 -4.43
CA ASP A 120 13.38 -2.80 -5.89
C ASP A 120 11.93 -2.93 -6.38
N PHE A 121 11.08 -3.62 -5.63
CA PHE A 121 9.67 -3.70 -5.94
C PHE A 121 8.97 -2.33 -5.78
N ALA A 122 9.31 -1.57 -4.75
CA ALA A 122 8.79 -0.21 -4.57
C ALA A 122 9.21 0.71 -5.73
N ARG A 123 10.48 0.64 -6.14
CA ARG A 123 10.99 1.38 -7.31
C ARG A 123 10.25 0.96 -8.59
N TYR A 124 10.05 -0.33 -8.79
CA TYR A 124 9.26 -0.82 -9.94
C TYR A 124 7.84 -0.24 -9.96
N ILE A 125 7.15 -0.17 -8.81
CA ILE A 125 5.83 0.46 -8.74
C ILE A 125 5.91 1.94 -9.11
N VAL A 126 6.92 2.68 -8.61
CA VAL A 126 7.13 4.09 -8.95
C VAL A 126 7.41 4.25 -10.43
N ASP A 127 8.26 3.43 -11.02
CA ASP A 127 8.58 3.48 -12.46
C ASP A 127 7.32 3.24 -13.30
N ARG A 128 6.46 2.31 -12.87
CA ARG A 128 5.15 2.10 -13.53
C ARG A 128 4.20 3.27 -13.34
N MET A 129 4.20 3.88 -12.16
CA MET A 129 3.40 5.08 -11.88
C MET A 129 3.81 6.26 -12.74
N GLU A 130 5.11 6.42 -13.00
CA GLU A 130 5.67 7.52 -13.77
C GLU A 130 5.81 7.20 -15.28
N SER A 131 5.43 6.00 -15.72
CA SER A 131 5.43 5.67 -17.15
C SER A 131 4.42 6.51 -17.95
N ALA A 132 4.56 6.52 -19.28
CA ALA A 132 3.66 7.27 -20.17
C ALA A 132 2.19 6.89 -20.01
N ASP A 133 1.93 5.60 -19.67
CA ASP A 133 0.57 5.08 -19.43
C ASP A 133 0.15 5.20 -17.96
N GLY A 134 1.05 5.68 -17.10
CA GLY A 134 0.80 5.87 -15.67
C GLY A 134 0.21 7.24 -15.32
N PRO A 135 -0.25 7.43 -14.08
CA PRO A 135 -0.79 8.72 -13.64
C PRO A 135 0.25 9.82 -13.51
N GLN A 136 1.56 9.50 -13.51
CA GLN A 136 2.68 10.44 -13.44
C GLN A 136 2.57 11.42 -12.26
N LEU A 137 2.32 10.89 -11.05
CA LEU A 137 2.03 11.70 -9.88
C LEU A 137 3.22 12.56 -9.43
N ILE A 138 4.47 12.05 -9.57
CA ILE A 138 5.68 12.81 -9.23
C ILE A 138 5.87 13.94 -10.24
N ALA A 139 5.88 13.62 -11.52
CA ALA A 139 6.07 14.62 -12.58
C ALA A 139 5.04 15.73 -12.48
N LYS A 140 3.74 15.38 -12.39
CA LYS A 140 2.65 16.35 -12.28
C LYS A 140 2.75 17.20 -11.01
N ALA A 141 3.17 16.62 -9.89
CA ALA A 141 3.37 17.38 -8.65
C ALA A 141 4.46 18.41 -8.81
N LEU A 142 5.60 18.04 -9.40
CA LEU A 142 6.74 18.92 -9.62
C LEU A 142 6.45 20.01 -10.67
N ASP A 143 5.58 19.73 -11.63
CA ASP A 143 5.11 20.67 -12.65
C ASP A 143 3.99 21.60 -12.13
N GLY A 144 3.61 21.48 -10.86
CA GLY A 144 2.58 22.32 -10.25
C GLY A 144 1.16 22.02 -10.70
N VAL A 145 0.89 20.84 -11.26
CA VAL A 145 -0.47 20.42 -11.63
C VAL A 145 -1.33 20.32 -10.38
N PRO A 146 -2.52 20.94 -10.36
CA PRO A 146 -3.42 20.87 -9.22
C PRO A 146 -3.76 19.42 -8.82
N VAL A 147 -3.86 19.16 -7.53
CA VAL A 147 -4.16 17.81 -6.99
C VAL A 147 -5.39 17.20 -7.65
N SER A 148 -6.43 18.00 -7.89
CA SER A 148 -7.68 17.56 -8.54
C SER A 148 -7.51 17.12 -10.02
N GLU A 149 -6.38 17.45 -10.65
CA GLU A 149 -6.13 17.20 -12.08
C GLU A 149 -5.03 16.14 -12.31
N ARG A 150 -4.38 15.67 -11.23
CA ARG A 150 -3.25 14.73 -11.36
C ARG A 150 -3.67 13.34 -11.78
N PHE A 151 -4.87 12.93 -11.41
CA PHE A 151 -5.45 11.66 -11.85
C PHE A 151 -6.50 11.96 -12.91
N PRO A 152 -6.23 11.67 -14.18
CA PRO A 152 -7.20 11.96 -15.24
C PRO A 152 -8.47 11.13 -15.04
N LEU A 153 -9.60 11.70 -15.40
CA LEU A 153 -10.85 10.96 -15.52
C LEU A 153 -10.77 10.10 -16.79
N ASP A 154 -10.88 8.78 -16.62
CA ASP A 154 -10.95 7.85 -17.75
C ASP A 154 -12.19 8.12 -18.62
N ASP A 155 -13.27 8.55 -17.99
CA ASP A 155 -14.50 8.95 -18.67
C ASP A 155 -15.17 10.11 -17.90
N PRO A 156 -15.00 11.38 -18.36
CA PRO A 156 -15.60 12.53 -17.71
C PRO A 156 -17.13 12.50 -17.61
N SER A 157 -17.80 11.74 -18.48
CA SER A 157 -19.25 11.62 -18.47
C SER A 157 -19.80 10.82 -17.29
N ARG A 158 -18.96 9.99 -16.69
CA ARG A 158 -19.35 9.10 -15.58
C ARG A 158 -19.36 9.79 -14.20
N GLY A 159 -18.82 10.98 -14.11
CA GLY A 159 -18.71 11.71 -12.84
C GLY A 159 -17.67 11.10 -11.89
N TRP A 160 -17.25 11.86 -10.90
CA TRP A 160 -16.19 11.49 -9.96
C TRP A 160 -16.57 10.36 -8.97
N PHE A 161 -17.85 10.03 -8.86
CA PHE A 161 -18.35 8.99 -7.96
C PHE A 161 -18.09 7.57 -8.46
N VAL A 162 -17.79 7.40 -9.74
CA VAL A 162 -17.51 6.07 -10.28
C VAL A 162 -16.08 5.73 -9.91
N TRP A 163 -15.92 4.67 -9.18
CA TRP A 163 -14.62 4.25 -8.66
C TRP A 163 -13.58 3.95 -9.76
N GLU A 164 -14.04 3.75 -11.00
CA GLU A 164 -13.19 3.65 -12.19
C GLU A 164 -12.51 4.96 -12.58
N ASN A 165 -13.01 6.09 -12.12
CA ASN A 165 -12.47 7.40 -12.49
C ASN A 165 -11.23 7.84 -11.70
N GLY A 166 -10.66 7.01 -10.85
CA GLY A 166 -9.33 7.21 -10.27
C GLY A 166 -9.12 8.44 -9.36
N GLN A 167 -10.10 9.34 -9.25
CA GLN A 167 -9.97 10.60 -8.51
C GLN A 167 -10.30 10.52 -7.02
N LYS A 168 -10.00 9.40 -6.40
CA LYS A 168 -10.17 9.32 -4.95
C LYS A 168 -8.96 9.92 -4.25
N ALA A 169 -9.16 11.03 -3.57
CA ALA A 169 -8.12 11.72 -2.83
C ALA A 169 -7.35 10.79 -1.88
N TYR A 170 -8.05 9.86 -1.24
CA TYR A 170 -7.44 8.92 -0.30
C TYR A 170 -6.44 7.97 -0.96
N GLU A 171 -6.79 7.39 -2.10
CA GLU A 171 -5.88 6.50 -2.84
C GLU A 171 -4.66 7.27 -3.36
N MET A 172 -4.86 8.48 -3.87
CA MET A 172 -3.76 9.33 -4.32
C MET A 172 -2.86 9.75 -3.16
N MET A 173 -3.43 10.17 -2.02
CA MET A 173 -2.65 10.52 -0.82
C MET A 173 -1.87 9.30 -0.29
N SER A 174 -2.41 8.09 -0.40
CA SER A 174 -1.67 6.88 -0.04
C SER A 174 -0.47 6.60 -0.95
N CYS A 175 -0.48 7.08 -2.21
CA CYS A 175 0.70 7.02 -3.06
C CYS A 175 1.78 7.99 -2.58
N TYR A 176 1.40 9.23 -2.26
CA TYR A 176 2.35 10.22 -1.72
C TYR A 176 2.89 9.83 -0.34
N ASP A 177 2.08 9.19 0.51
CA ASP A 177 2.53 8.59 1.77
C ASP A 177 3.62 7.53 1.50
N GLY A 178 3.41 6.65 0.53
CA GLY A 178 4.42 5.68 0.10
C GLY A 178 5.69 6.33 -0.47
N LEU A 179 5.58 7.43 -1.22
CA LEU A 179 6.74 8.18 -1.70
C LEU A 179 7.53 8.83 -0.55
N LEU A 180 6.84 9.32 0.49
CA LEU A 180 7.51 9.84 1.69
C LEU A 180 8.31 8.75 2.40
N GLU A 181 7.77 7.54 2.50
CA GLU A 181 8.51 6.41 3.08
C GLU A 181 9.69 5.99 2.21
N LEU A 182 9.55 5.98 0.89
CA LEU A 182 10.69 5.76 -0.01
C LEU A 182 11.76 6.83 0.13
N TYR A 183 11.38 8.09 0.34
CA TYR A 183 12.35 9.15 0.63
C TYR A 183 13.17 8.85 1.89
N LYS A 184 12.53 8.40 2.96
CA LYS A 184 13.22 8.05 4.23
C LYS A 184 14.30 6.97 4.04
N VAL A 185 14.08 6.03 3.11
CA VAL A 185 15.00 4.93 2.83
C VAL A 185 16.06 5.32 1.79
N THR A 186 15.66 6.05 0.73
CA THR A 186 16.52 6.31 -0.43
C THR A 186 17.23 7.66 -0.39
N ASN A 187 16.71 8.62 0.40
CA ASN A 187 17.08 10.04 0.38
C ASN A 187 16.95 10.70 -1.02
N ASP A 188 16.13 10.15 -1.93
CA ASP A 188 15.88 10.78 -3.22
C ASP A 188 14.98 12.02 -3.05
N PRO A 189 15.51 13.24 -3.28
CA PRO A 189 14.78 14.47 -3.00
C PRO A 189 13.55 14.68 -3.90
N ARG A 190 13.43 13.95 -5.01
CA ARG A 190 12.26 14.04 -5.90
C ARG A 190 10.99 13.58 -5.18
N TYR A 191 11.09 12.54 -4.36
CA TYR A 191 9.95 12.02 -3.59
C TYR A 191 9.45 13.04 -2.57
N LEU A 192 10.36 13.61 -1.78
CA LEU A 192 9.99 14.64 -0.79
C LEU A 192 9.35 15.86 -1.47
N LYS A 193 9.96 16.38 -2.53
CA LYS A 193 9.44 17.54 -3.26
C LYS A 193 8.04 17.29 -3.83
N ALA A 194 7.79 16.09 -4.37
CA ALA A 194 6.46 15.75 -4.87
C ALA A 194 5.42 15.69 -3.75
N VAL A 195 5.80 15.19 -2.56
CA VAL A 195 4.93 15.18 -1.37
C VAL A 195 4.66 16.61 -0.90
N GLU A 196 5.68 17.44 -0.72
CA GLU A 196 5.54 18.84 -0.32
C GLU A 196 4.62 19.63 -1.26
N ALA A 197 4.82 19.48 -2.58
CA ALA A 197 3.97 20.10 -3.61
C ALA A 197 2.52 19.57 -3.62
N THR A 198 2.19 18.61 -2.77
CA THR A 198 0.84 18.03 -2.68
C THR A 198 0.09 18.52 -1.44
N VAL A 199 0.81 18.89 -0.39
CA VAL A 199 0.22 19.29 0.90
C VAL A 199 0.25 20.81 1.14
N THR A 200 0.90 21.55 0.24
CA THR A 200 0.92 23.04 0.22
C THR A 200 -0.09 23.57 -0.78
#